data_97161100b88b1b46cdc3f5010f9a8b61
#
_entry.id   97161100b88b1b46cdc3f5010f9a8b61
#
_cell.length_a   1.000
_cell.length_b   1.000
_cell.length_c   1.000
_cell.angle_alpha   90.00
_cell.angle_beta   90.00
_cell.angle_gamma   90.00
#
_symmetry.space_group_name_H-M   'P 1'
#
loop_
_entity.id
_entity.type
_entity.pdbx_description
1 polymer ?
#
loop_
_entity_poly.entity_id
_entity_poly.type
_entity_poly.pdbx_seq_one_letter_code
_entity_poly.pdbx_strand_id
1 'polypeptide(L)'
;MSIFVTADTHWGHQRICEFSAKHGDKLRPWDSASEMDEEMIQLWNETVRPKDEVIHLGDVAIDKQGVKTMRLLHGRKLLIKGNHDRLPLKVYTPYFYDIMGTFSYNRFVLTHIPVSDHQKYRYRGNIHGHLHAESLPDPWYQCVSVEQTGYKPILLEEVIDRYV
;
A
#
# COMPACT_ATOMS: atom_id res chain seq x y z
N MET A 1 9.83 -4.13 17.40
CA MET A 1 9.63 -3.29 16.20
C MET A 1 9.30 -4.23 15.08
N SER A 2 8.10 -4.11 14.53
CA SER A 2 7.62 -4.95 13.43
C SER A 2 7.63 -4.13 12.14
N ILE A 3 7.73 -4.83 10.99
CA ILE A 3 7.66 -4.21 9.67
C ILE A 3 6.33 -4.59 9.04
N PHE A 4 5.57 -3.60 8.63
CA PHE A 4 4.30 -3.75 7.93
C PHE A 4 4.43 -3.30 6.48
N VAL A 5 3.54 -3.76 5.63
CA VAL A 5 3.44 -3.36 4.23
C VAL A 5 1.99 -3.04 3.87
N THR A 6 1.79 -2.07 2.99
CA THR A 6 0.47 -1.67 2.47
C THR A 6 0.64 -0.96 1.12
N ALA A 7 -0.44 -0.80 0.39
CA ALA A 7 -0.47 -0.06 -0.88
C ALA A 7 -1.86 0.49 -1.18
N ASP A 8 -1.92 1.47 -2.07
CA ASP A 8 -3.17 1.96 -2.70
C ASP A 8 -4.17 2.50 -1.69
N THR A 9 -3.69 3.25 -0.70
CA THR A 9 -4.57 3.84 0.33
C THR A 9 -5.52 4.88 -0.26
N HIS A 10 -5.05 5.70 -1.22
CA HIS A 10 -5.86 6.71 -1.91
C HIS A 10 -6.62 7.65 -0.95
N TRP A 11 -5.93 8.14 0.09
CA TRP A 11 -6.53 9.03 1.09
C TRP A 11 -7.24 10.22 0.45
N GLY A 12 -8.47 10.49 0.89
CA GLY A 12 -9.30 11.60 0.42
C GLY A 12 -9.89 11.43 -0.99
N HIS A 13 -9.73 10.27 -1.63
CA HIS A 13 -10.15 10.05 -3.01
C HIS A 13 -11.62 9.61 -3.10
N GLN A 14 -12.55 10.57 -3.22
CA GLN A 14 -13.99 10.29 -3.28
C GLN A 14 -14.36 9.28 -4.38
N ARG A 15 -13.81 9.42 -5.58
CA ARG A 15 -14.18 8.56 -6.71
C ARG A 15 -13.83 7.09 -6.53
N ILE A 16 -12.84 6.75 -5.69
CA ILE A 16 -12.51 5.35 -5.46
C ILE A 16 -13.64 4.60 -4.72
N CYS A 17 -14.46 5.33 -3.97
CA CYS A 17 -15.65 4.77 -3.32
C CYS A 17 -16.81 4.52 -4.31
N GLU A 18 -16.71 5.05 -5.54
CA GLU A 18 -17.71 4.89 -6.61
C GLU A 18 -17.32 3.78 -7.59
N PHE A 19 -16.06 3.34 -7.59
CA PHE A 19 -15.58 2.32 -8.51
C PHE A 19 -16.10 0.93 -8.16
N SER A 20 -16.36 0.14 -9.22
CA SER A 20 -16.69 -1.28 -9.12
C SER A 20 -15.51 -2.16 -9.48
N ALA A 21 -15.37 -3.28 -8.79
CA ALA A 21 -14.46 -4.36 -9.18
C ALA A 21 -14.98 -5.07 -10.45
N LYS A 22 -14.16 -5.89 -11.09
CA LYS A 22 -14.51 -6.62 -12.33
C LYS A 22 -15.81 -7.43 -12.24
N HIS A 23 -16.17 -7.89 -11.05
CA HIS A 23 -17.38 -8.71 -10.83
C HIS A 23 -18.61 -7.88 -10.44
N GLY A 24 -18.54 -6.53 -10.53
CA GLY A 24 -19.67 -5.62 -10.33
C GLY A 24 -19.88 -5.15 -8.90
N ASP A 25 -19.19 -5.72 -7.91
CA ASP A 25 -19.21 -5.24 -6.53
C ASP A 25 -18.45 -3.93 -6.37
N LYS A 26 -18.82 -3.12 -5.38
CA LYS A 26 -18.03 -1.93 -5.04
C LYS A 26 -16.59 -2.31 -4.73
N LEU A 27 -15.63 -1.52 -5.24
CA LEU A 27 -14.21 -1.71 -4.94
C LEU A 27 -13.93 -1.46 -3.45
N ARG A 28 -14.63 -0.48 -2.86
CA ARG A 28 -14.54 -0.14 -1.43
C ARG A 28 -15.93 0.00 -0.81
N PRO A 29 -16.13 -0.45 0.45
CA PRO A 29 -17.47 -0.54 1.05
C PRO A 29 -18.11 0.80 1.42
N TRP A 30 -17.33 1.89 1.47
CA TRP A 30 -17.79 3.20 1.91
C TRP A 30 -18.46 4.01 0.80
N ASP A 31 -19.35 4.92 1.19
CA ASP A 31 -20.01 5.82 0.26
C ASP A 31 -19.29 7.18 0.12
N SER A 32 -18.41 7.50 1.08
CA SER A 32 -17.62 8.74 1.06
C SER A 32 -16.16 8.52 1.42
N ALA A 33 -15.29 9.40 0.89
CA ALA A 33 -13.88 9.41 1.27
C ALA A 33 -13.70 9.72 2.77
N SER A 34 -14.57 10.49 3.38
CA SER A 34 -14.49 10.81 4.82
C SER A 34 -14.68 9.57 5.67
N GLU A 35 -15.73 8.77 5.41
CA GLU A 35 -15.99 7.51 6.10
C GLU A 35 -14.84 6.52 5.87
N MET A 36 -14.38 6.40 4.63
CA MET A 36 -13.23 5.56 4.26
C MET A 36 -11.98 5.93 5.06
N ASP A 37 -11.62 7.20 5.05
CA ASP A 37 -10.42 7.70 5.71
C ASP A 37 -10.49 7.49 7.22
N GLU A 38 -11.62 7.82 7.86
CA GLU A 38 -11.84 7.65 9.31
C GLU A 38 -11.64 6.19 9.73
N GLU A 39 -12.30 5.25 9.05
CA GLU A 39 -12.23 3.84 9.37
C GLU A 39 -10.83 3.26 9.06
N MET A 40 -10.24 3.61 7.93
CA MET A 40 -8.89 3.14 7.58
C MET A 40 -7.82 3.71 8.52
N ILE A 41 -7.94 4.95 9.01
CA ILE A 41 -7.04 5.51 10.03
C ILE A 41 -7.16 4.72 11.33
N GLN A 42 -8.37 4.40 11.77
CA GLN A 42 -8.60 3.60 12.96
C GLN A 42 -7.95 2.21 12.83
N LEU A 43 -8.26 1.48 11.76
CA LEU A 43 -7.71 0.15 11.48
C LEU A 43 -6.18 0.15 11.40
N TRP A 44 -5.59 1.18 10.78
CA TRP A 44 -4.14 1.35 10.74
C TRP A 44 -3.56 1.50 12.14
N ASN A 45 -4.09 2.42 12.95
CA ASN A 45 -3.56 2.74 14.26
C ASN A 45 -3.81 1.66 15.32
N GLU A 46 -4.83 0.82 15.14
CA GLU A 46 -5.03 -0.41 15.92
C GLU A 46 -4.02 -1.51 15.58
N THR A 47 -3.53 -1.52 14.32
CA THR A 47 -2.61 -2.55 13.82
C THR A 47 -1.14 -2.17 14.03
N VAL A 48 -0.78 -0.92 13.70
CA VAL A 48 0.59 -0.41 13.72
C VAL A 48 0.84 0.42 14.97
N ARG A 49 1.91 0.11 15.70
CA ARG A 49 2.34 0.88 16.86
C ARG A 49 3.27 2.04 16.45
N PRO A 50 3.39 3.11 17.26
CA PRO A 50 4.26 4.25 16.93
C PRO A 50 5.72 3.90 16.61
N LYS A 51 6.25 2.82 17.21
CA LYS A 51 7.64 2.36 17.02
C LYS A 51 7.85 1.38 15.85
N ASP A 52 6.78 0.94 15.22
CA ASP A 52 6.86 0.02 14.09
C ASP A 52 7.22 0.76 12.79
N GLU A 53 7.54 0.01 11.75
CA GLU A 53 7.86 0.52 10.43
C GLU A 53 6.79 0.09 9.42
N VAL A 54 6.45 0.97 8.49
CA VAL A 54 5.50 0.68 7.41
C VAL A 54 6.14 1.01 6.07
N ILE A 55 6.22 0.03 5.19
CA ILE A 55 6.61 0.22 3.80
C ILE A 55 5.32 0.41 2.99
N HIS A 56 5.07 1.65 2.55
CA HIS A 56 3.93 1.97 1.70
C HIS A 56 4.34 1.81 0.24
N LEU A 57 3.70 0.90 -0.48
CA LEU A 57 4.04 0.58 -1.87
C LEU A 57 3.32 1.49 -2.89
N GLY A 58 3.02 2.72 -2.50
CA GLY A 58 2.56 3.76 -3.42
C GLY A 58 1.06 3.92 -3.55
N ASP A 59 0.70 4.92 -4.33
CA ASP A 59 -0.67 5.44 -4.47
C ASP A 59 -1.27 5.86 -3.13
N VAL A 60 -0.51 6.76 -2.47
CA VAL A 60 -0.87 7.32 -1.16
C VAL A 60 -2.14 8.15 -1.26
N ALA A 61 -2.15 9.12 -2.16
CA ALA A 61 -3.25 10.05 -2.39
C ALA A 61 -3.10 10.77 -3.73
N ILE A 62 -4.20 11.33 -4.24
CA ILE A 62 -4.20 12.10 -5.49
C ILE A 62 -3.80 13.56 -5.26
N ASP A 63 -4.12 14.12 -4.11
CA ASP A 63 -3.87 15.51 -3.78
C ASP A 63 -3.09 15.70 -2.47
N LYS A 64 -2.67 16.95 -2.23
CA LYS A 64 -1.89 17.31 -1.04
C LYS A 64 -2.65 17.11 0.27
N GLN A 65 -3.97 17.27 0.24
CA GLN A 65 -4.78 17.13 1.45
C GLN A 65 -4.83 15.66 1.87
N GLY A 66 -5.02 14.76 0.91
CA GLY A 66 -4.96 13.31 1.16
C GLY A 66 -3.58 12.88 1.69
N VAL A 67 -2.48 13.39 1.13
CA VAL A 67 -1.12 13.06 1.64
C VAL A 67 -0.95 13.48 3.11
N LYS A 68 -1.58 14.58 3.56
CA LYS A 68 -1.51 15.03 4.97
C LYS A 68 -2.11 14.03 5.96
N THR A 69 -2.99 13.13 5.51
CA THR A 69 -3.53 12.06 6.37
C THR A 69 -2.41 11.20 6.97
N MET A 70 -1.29 11.05 6.28
CA MET A 70 -0.13 10.31 6.76
C MET A 70 0.41 10.76 8.12
N ARG A 71 0.16 12.02 8.53
CA ARG A 71 0.55 12.55 9.86
C ARG A 71 -0.22 11.93 11.02
N LEU A 72 -1.43 11.41 10.73
CA LEU A 72 -2.33 10.82 11.74
C LEU A 72 -2.01 9.34 12.01
N LEU A 73 -1.17 8.74 11.18
CA LEU A 73 -0.91 7.32 11.15
C LEU A 73 0.35 6.96 11.95
N HIS A 74 0.26 5.93 12.78
CA HIS A 74 1.38 5.41 13.53
C HIS A 74 2.49 4.83 12.64
N GLY A 75 3.67 4.68 13.21
CA GLY A 75 4.83 4.05 12.59
C GLY A 75 5.71 5.01 11.77
N ARG A 76 6.99 4.63 11.63
CA ARG A 76 7.91 5.24 10.67
C ARG A 76 7.58 4.73 9.28
N LYS A 77 7.57 5.59 8.28
CA LYS A 77 7.06 5.24 6.96
C LYS A 77 8.12 5.43 5.87
N LEU A 78 8.31 4.39 5.04
CA LEU A 78 9.04 4.40 3.80
C LEU A 78 8.04 4.41 2.64
N LEU A 79 8.27 5.21 1.59
CA LEU A 79 7.43 5.23 0.40
C LEU A 79 8.15 4.61 -0.80
N ILE A 80 7.50 3.65 -1.43
CA ILE A 80 7.78 3.25 -2.81
C ILE A 80 6.73 3.94 -3.68
N LYS A 81 7.16 4.94 -4.48
CA LYS A 81 6.20 5.76 -5.24
C LYS A 81 5.35 4.96 -6.21
N GLY A 82 4.05 5.20 -6.17
CA GLY A 82 3.08 4.70 -7.14
C GLY A 82 2.89 5.64 -8.35
N ASN A 83 2.11 5.17 -9.32
CA ASN A 83 1.85 5.94 -10.54
C ASN A 83 0.90 7.13 -10.33
N HIS A 84 0.11 7.13 -9.25
CA HIS A 84 -0.70 8.29 -8.84
C HIS A 84 0.01 9.24 -7.87
N ASP A 85 1.16 8.89 -7.35
CA ASP A 85 1.98 9.78 -6.50
C ASP A 85 2.74 10.82 -7.34
N ARG A 86 2.00 11.70 -8.02
CA ARG A 86 2.52 12.65 -9.02
C ARG A 86 2.90 14.02 -8.45
N LEU A 87 2.64 14.25 -7.18
CA LEU A 87 2.99 15.52 -6.52
C LEU A 87 4.51 15.65 -6.37
N PRO A 88 5.04 16.88 -6.25
CA PRO A 88 6.46 17.09 -5.96
C PRO A 88 6.90 16.35 -4.68
N LEU A 89 8.11 15.80 -4.66
CA LEU A 89 8.64 15.03 -3.52
C LEU A 89 8.52 15.74 -2.18
N LYS A 90 8.68 17.06 -2.17
CA LYS A 90 8.52 17.91 -0.96
C LYS A 90 7.17 17.81 -0.28
N VAL A 91 6.15 17.27 -0.97
CA VAL A 91 4.81 17.03 -0.40
C VAL A 91 4.82 15.77 0.46
N TYR A 92 5.64 14.78 0.12
CA TYR A 92 5.73 13.48 0.80
C TYR A 92 6.80 13.45 1.90
N THR A 93 7.93 14.14 1.70
CA THR A 93 9.09 14.10 2.62
C THR A 93 8.80 14.47 4.08
N PRO A 94 7.76 15.28 4.42
CA PRO A 94 7.41 15.49 5.83
C PRO A 94 6.84 14.24 6.54
N TYR A 95 6.38 13.24 5.79
CA TYR A 95 5.65 12.08 6.33
C TYR A 95 6.39 10.76 6.15
N PHE A 96 7.33 10.71 5.21
CA PHE A 96 8.13 9.52 4.89
C PHE A 96 9.60 9.82 5.14
N TYR A 97 10.29 8.92 5.87
CA TYR A 97 11.71 9.11 6.17
C TYR A 97 12.60 8.86 4.95
N ASP A 98 12.10 8.10 3.96
CA ASP A 98 12.75 7.90 2.66
C ASP A 98 11.70 7.61 1.58
N ILE A 99 12.07 7.86 0.31
CA ILE A 99 11.23 7.66 -0.87
C ILE A 99 12.06 6.96 -1.94
N MET A 100 11.64 5.78 -2.35
CA MET A 100 12.36 4.91 -3.29
C MET A 100 11.48 4.52 -4.48
N GLY A 101 12.12 4.03 -5.55
CA GLY A 101 11.43 3.37 -6.68
C GLY A 101 11.13 1.91 -6.42
N THR A 102 12.04 1.23 -5.73
CA THR A 102 11.93 -0.19 -5.33
C THR A 102 12.65 -0.41 -4.01
N PHE A 103 12.29 -1.48 -3.30
CA PHE A 103 12.98 -1.91 -2.10
C PHE A 103 13.20 -3.43 -2.14
N SER A 104 14.35 -3.89 -1.67
CA SER A 104 14.64 -5.33 -1.57
C SER A 104 14.73 -5.75 -0.11
N TYR A 105 13.97 -6.77 0.26
CA TYR A 105 13.97 -7.35 1.60
C TYR A 105 14.04 -8.88 1.52
N ASN A 106 15.07 -9.49 2.11
CA ASN A 106 15.25 -10.95 2.15
C ASN A 106 15.07 -11.65 0.78
N ARG A 107 15.58 -11.06 -0.29
CA ARG A 107 15.40 -11.51 -1.68
C ARG A 107 13.94 -11.41 -2.21
N PHE A 108 13.07 -10.68 -1.57
CA PHE A 108 11.81 -10.22 -2.16
C PHE A 108 12.00 -8.82 -2.72
N VAL A 109 11.39 -8.54 -3.86
CA VAL A 109 11.35 -7.18 -4.43
C VAL A 109 10.00 -6.57 -4.14
N LEU A 110 10.02 -5.39 -3.51
CA LEU A 110 8.84 -4.59 -3.17
C LEU A 110 8.73 -3.43 -4.17
N THR A 111 7.59 -3.33 -4.85
CA THR A 111 7.33 -2.34 -5.90
C THR A 111 5.88 -1.89 -5.85
N HIS A 112 5.56 -0.78 -6.49
CA HIS A 112 4.15 -0.43 -6.68
C HIS A 112 3.51 -1.30 -7.76
N ILE A 113 4.07 -1.27 -8.98
CA ILE A 113 3.58 -2.09 -10.11
C ILE A 113 4.30 -3.45 -10.11
N PRO A 114 3.61 -4.56 -10.42
CA PRO A 114 4.26 -5.85 -10.58
C PRO A 114 5.42 -5.78 -11.58
N VAL A 115 6.57 -6.35 -11.23
CA VAL A 115 7.73 -6.40 -12.12
C VAL A 115 7.64 -7.57 -13.10
N SER A 116 8.43 -7.50 -14.17
CA SER A 116 8.53 -8.58 -15.16
C SER A 116 8.99 -9.89 -14.51
N ASP A 117 8.45 -11.02 -14.96
CA ASP A 117 8.80 -12.37 -14.55
C ASP A 117 10.29 -12.72 -14.82
N HIS A 118 10.98 -11.99 -15.69
CA HIS A 118 12.43 -12.05 -15.84
C HIS A 118 13.18 -11.79 -14.54
N GLN A 119 12.55 -11.21 -13.50
CA GLN A 119 13.17 -10.99 -12.19
C GLN A 119 13.17 -12.25 -11.29
N LYS A 120 12.49 -13.33 -11.68
CA LYS A 120 12.39 -14.57 -10.89
C LYS A 120 13.75 -15.26 -10.64
N TYR A 121 14.72 -15.07 -11.52
CA TYR A 121 16.07 -15.60 -11.29
C TYR A 121 16.79 -14.91 -10.12
N ARG A 122 16.39 -13.66 -9.79
CA ARG A 122 17.06 -12.83 -8.79
C ARG A 122 16.29 -12.80 -7.46
N TYR A 123 14.95 -12.76 -7.52
CA TYR A 123 14.09 -12.59 -6.36
C TYR A 123 13.23 -13.83 -6.11
N ARG A 124 12.92 -14.07 -4.84
CA ARG A 124 12.01 -15.15 -4.42
C ARG A 124 10.55 -14.83 -4.66
N GLY A 125 10.21 -13.55 -4.73
CA GLY A 125 8.86 -13.07 -4.96
C GLY A 125 8.80 -11.57 -5.17
N ASN A 126 7.67 -11.10 -5.70
CA ASN A 126 7.35 -9.69 -5.84
C ASN A 126 6.13 -9.35 -4.97
N ILE A 127 6.34 -8.49 -3.98
CA ILE A 127 5.27 -7.90 -3.16
C ILE A 127 4.94 -6.54 -3.77
N HIS A 128 3.69 -6.30 -4.13
CA HIS A 128 3.31 -5.13 -4.92
C HIS A 128 1.92 -4.60 -4.56
N GLY A 129 1.60 -3.42 -5.05
CA GLY A 129 0.28 -2.79 -5.04
C GLY A 129 -0.37 -2.79 -6.43
N HIS A 130 -1.02 -1.68 -6.76
CA HIS A 130 -1.53 -1.30 -8.07
C HIS A 130 -2.76 -2.07 -8.58
N LEU A 131 -2.90 -3.34 -8.26
CA LEU A 131 -3.98 -4.19 -8.79
C LEU A 131 -5.27 -4.15 -7.97
N HIS A 132 -5.27 -3.42 -6.85
CA HIS A 132 -6.44 -3.31 -5.97
C HIS A 132 -7.02 -4.67 -5.57
N ALA A 133 -8.26 -4.96 -5.95
CA ALA A 133 -8.93 -6.21 -5.65
C ALA A 133 -8.50 -7.39 -6.54
N GLU A 134 -7.62 -7.15 -7.52
CA GLU A 134 -7.18 -8.18 -8.45
C GLU A 134 -5.84 -8.80 -8.06
N SER A 135 -5.64 -10.05 -8.47
CA SER A 135 -4.40 -10.81 -8.25
C SER A 135 -3.90 -11.39 -9.56
N LEU A 136 -2.59 -11.52 -9.68
CA LEU A 136 -1.98 -12.30 -10.75
C LEU A 136 -2.07 -13.80 -10.41
N PRO A 137 -2.25 -14.68 -11.41
CA PRO A 137 -2.43 -16.12 -11.17
C PRO A 137 -1.15 -16.80 -10.64
N ASP A 138 0.02 -16.23 -10.90
CA ASP A 138 1.29 -16.76 -10.44
C ASP A 138 1.55 -16.36 -8.99
N PRO A 139 1.69 -17.32 -8.04
CA PRO A 139 1.89 -17.04 -6.62
C PRO A 139 3.21 -16.32 -6.30
N TRP A 140 4.11 -16.19 -7.28
CA TRP A 140 5.31 -15.36 -7.16
C TRP A 140 4.98 -13.87 -6.94
N TYR A 141 3.78 -13.44 -7.30
CA TYR A 141 3.25 -12.10 -7.08
C TYR A 141 2.29 -12.08 -5.91
N GLN A 142 2.52 -11.20 -4.95
CA GLN A 142 1.61 -10.97 -3.82
C GLN A 142 1.19 -9.50 -3.80
N CYS A 143 -0.09 -9.26 -4.09
CA CYS A 143 -0.69 -7.94 -4.01
C CYS A 143 -1.05 -7.60 -2.55
N VAL A 144 -0.63 -6.43 -2.09
CA VAL A 144 -0.92 -5.90 -0.75
C VAL A 144 -1.68 -4.57 -0.78
N SER A 145 -2.42 -4.34 -1.88
CA SER A 145 -3.40 -3.26 -1.93
C SER A 145 -4.40 -3.41 -0.79
N VAL A 146 -4.86 -2.31 -0.22
CA VAL A 146 -5.71 -2.33 0.98
C VAL A 146 -6.97 -3.17 0.84
N GLU A 147 -7.51 -3.31 -0.37
CA GLU A 147 -8.64 -4.18 -0.69
C GLU A 147 -8.35 -5.65 -0.40
N GLN A 148 -7.09 -6.07 -0.42
CA GLN A 148 -6.64 -7.44 -0.18
C GLN A 148 -6.21 -7.70 1.26
N THR A 149 -6.02 -6.64 2.04
CA THR A 149 -5.49 -6.72 3.40
C THR A 149 -6.50 -6.28 4.47
N GLY A 150 -7.78 -6.13 4.09
CA GLY A 150 -8.83 -5.68 5.00
C GLY A 150 -8.68 -4.20 5.39
N TYR A 151 -8.21 -3.38 4.45
CA TYR A 151 -8.05 -1.92 4.56
C TYR A 151 -7.08 -1.44 5.64
N LYS A 152 -6.10 -2.27 5.98
CA LYS A 152 -5.05 -1.98 6.97
C LYS A 152 -3.70 -2.54 6.54
N PRO A 153 -2.59 -2.04 7.09
CA PRO A 153 -1.28 -2.65 6.88
C PRO A 153 -1.24 -4.10 7.39
N ILE A 154 -0.50 -4.94 6.68
CA ILE A 154 -0.26 -6.34 7.04
C ILE A 154 1.21 -6.54 7.42
N LEU A 155 1.53 -7.45 8.33
CA LEU A 155 2.92 -7.81 8.64
C LEU A 155 3.64 -8.31 7.39
N LEU A 156 4.83 -7.78 7.13
CA LEU A 156 5.63 -8.20 5.98
C LEU A 156 5.99 -9.70 6.05
N GLU A 157 6.24 -10.22 7.25
CA GLU A 157 6.50 -11.64 7.46
C GLU A 157 5.30 -12.52 7.09
N GLU A 158 4.08 -12.12 7.42
CA GLU A 158 2.87 -12.85 6.99
C GLU A 158 2.74 -12.94 5.46
N VAL A 159 3.14 -11.88 4.74
CA VAL A 159 3.16 -11.91 3.27
C VAL A 159 4.26 -12.84 2.76
N ILE A 160 5.44 -12.79 3.37
CA ILE A 160 6.58 -13.66 3.03
C ILE A 160 6.24 -15.14 3.25
N ASP A 161 5.53 -15.47 4.31
CA ASP A 161 5.16 -16.84 4.63
C ASP A 161 4.18 -17.47 3.60
N ARG A 162 3.50 -16.64 2.81
CA ARG A 162 2.66 -17.12 1.70
C ARG A 162 3.45 -17.72 0.53
N TYR A 163 4.78 -17.51 0.47
CA TYR A 163 5.67 -18.06 -0.57
C TYR A 163 6.29 -19.42 -0.21
N VAL A 164 5.83 -20.02 0.88
CA VAL A 164 6.31 -21.32 1.35
C VAL A 164 5.51 -22.47 0.72
#